data_5bdbe6541a6db5a33b96c08e4f9bc2ad
#
_entry.id   5bdbe6541a6db5a33b96c08e4f9bc2ad
#
_cell.length_a   1.000
_cell.length_b   1.000
_cell.length_c   1.000
_cell.angle_alpha   90.00
_cell.angle_beta   90.00
_cell.angle_gamma   90.00
#
_symmetry.space_group_name_H-M   'P 1'
#
loop_
_entity.id
_entity.type
_entity.pdbx_description
1 polymer ?
#
loop_
_entity_poly.entity_id
_entity_poly.type
_entity_poly.pdbx_seq_one_letter_code
_entity_poly.pdbx_strand_id
1 'polypeptide(L)'
;MSTLTRFGATVSMMAVAAGASSPAFAAQTIAGTTITNNVTVAYRVGGVIQSPLTASDTFTVDRKVNLTVVEEGSATTQVSPGQTAAVTSFLISNLSNAPIDIALAASNLASDDLNVSNFQIYADTNNDGSYTAGTDQLVTYLDQVGAETTNVRVFVLADLPLGRATDEVASIRLTGTAAESTAAGTLGAVIAQTAGANTAGVDTVFADSNANGNVAGDGIDFAQDSYTILTAALTALKSSRIVSDPLNGTTDPKMIPGATVEYCIAVSSSGGAPATAVAISDTLPTETAFEPAFGVKVDGTVTGSTCNPDGAVAGAHSAGVVSGTIPSVTAGQTRTVLFRVTIN
;
A
#
# COMPACT_ATOMS: atom_id res chain seq x y z
N MET A 1 66.16 -59.11 38.32
CA MET A 1 65.43 -57.83 38.72
C MET A 1 65.10 -57.11 37.44
N SER A 2 63.87 -57.17 37.05
CA SER A 2 63.31 -56.67 35.77
C SER A 2 62.70 -55.30 36.00
N THR A 3 63.18 -54.32 35.30
CA THR A 3 62.63 -52.96 35.28
C THR A 3 61.65 -52.81 34.10
N LEU A 4 60.38 -52.69 34.43
CA LEU A 4 59.34 -52.38 33.46
C LEU A 4 59.35 -50.88 33.13
N THR A 5 59.60 -50.56 31.87
CA THR A 5 59.44 -49.21 31.33
C THR A 5 58.04 -49.05 30.81
N ARG A 6 57.26 -48.12 31.40
CA ARG A 6 55.91 -47.76 30.96
C ARG A 6 56.00 -46.71 29.85
N PHE A 7 55.51 -47.07 28.67
CA PHE A 7 55.22 -46.10 27.59
C PHE A 7 53.90 -45.43 27.88
N GLY A 8 53.89 -44.13 28.10
CA GLY A 8 52.71 -43.32 28.16
C GLY A 8 52.32 -42.84 26.75
N ALA A 9 51.17 -43.31 26.28
CA ALA A 9 50.61 -42.81 25.04
C ALA A 9 49.78 -41.54 25.34
N THR A 10 50.27 -40.39 24.86
CA THR A 10 49.50 -39.13 24.86
C THR A 10 48.53 -39.13 23.69
N VAL A 11 47.23 -39.26 23.96
CA VAL A 11 46.17 -39.07 22.99
C VAL A 11 45.94 -37.57 22.86
N SER A 12 46.36 -36.96 21.75
CA SER A 12 46.02 -35.60 21.37
C SER A 12 44.56 -35.57 20.86
N MET A 13 43.68 -35.03 21.69
CA MET A 13 42.30 -34.80 21.30
C MET A 13 42.24 -33.56 20.39
N MET A 14 42.11 -33.75 19.06
CA MET A 14 41.89 -32.71 18.10
C MET A 14 40.40 -32.28 18.21
N ALA A 15 40.14 -31.12 18.80
CA ALA A 15 38.81 -30.51 18.82
C ALA A 15 38.52 -30.01 17.40
N VAL A 16 37.66 -30.71 16.67
CA VAL A 16 37.07 -30.21 15.42
C VAL A 16 35.98 -29.18 15.81
N ALA A 17 36.32 -27.90 15.67
CA ALA A 17 35.35 -26.84 15.73
C ALA A 17 34.47 -26.95 14.46
N ALA A 18 33.28 -27.57 14.61
CA ALA A 18 32.23 -27.49 13.62
C ALA A 18 31.68 -26.06 13.62
N GLY A 19 32.26 -25.18 12.81
CA GLY A 19 31.68 -23.89 12.49
C GLY A 19 30.36 -24.15 11.76
N ALA A 20 29.22 -23.75 12.35
CA ALA A 20 27.97 -23.66 11.64
C ALA A 20 28.12 -22.61 10.54
N SER A 21 28.51 -23.04 9.33
CA SER A 21 28.40 -22.22 8.15
C SER A 21 26.92 -22.10 7.84
N SER A 22 26.35 -20.92 8.08
CA SER A 22 25.11 -20.52 7.41
C SER A 22 25.31 -20.79 5.91
N PRO A 23 24.33 -21.37 5.18
CA PRO A 23 24.44 -21.49 3.75
C PRO A 23 24.59 -20.07 3.17
N ALA A 24 25.79 -19.71 2.78
CA ALA A 24 25.99 -18.56 1.90
C ALA A 24 25.38 -19.00 0.57
N PHE A 25 24.22 -18.45 0.21
CA PHE A 25 23.76 -18.53 -1.16
C PHE A 25 24.83 -17.83 -2.00
N ALA A 26 25.56 -18.59 -2.80
CA ALA A 26 26.51 -18.03 -3.73
C ALA A 26 25.71 -17.19 -4.74
N ALA A 27 26.12 -15.94 -4.97
CA ALA A 27 25.55 -15.11 -6.03
C ALA A 27 25.59 -15.90 -7.36
N GLN A 28 24.57 -15.75 -8.18
CA GLN A 28 24.50 -16.43 -9.46
C GLN A 28 25.66 -15.94 -10.35
N THR A 29 26.20 -16.83 -11.16
CA THR A 29 27.19 -16.41 -12.17
C THR A 29 26.52 -15.52 -13.20
N ILE A 30 27.05 -14.33 -13.40
CA ILE A 30 26.51 -13.31 -14.31
C ILE A 30 26.53 -13.85 -15.76
N ALA A 31 25.44 -13.59 -16.48
CA ALA A 31 25.31 -13.90 -17.90
C ALA A 31 26.46 -13.28 -18.71
N GLY A 32 26.97 -14.01 -19.72
CA GLY A 32 28.11 -13.60 -20.52
C GLY A 32 29.47 -13.92 -19.87
N THR A 33 29.52 -14.44 -18.65
CA THR A 33 30.75 -14.88 -18.01
C THR A 33 31.32 -16.09 -18.76
N THR A 34 32.57 -16.00 -19.19
CA THR A 34 33.31 -17.13 -19.79
C THR A 34 33.90 -18.00 -18.70
N ILE A 35 33.55 -19.27 -18.68
CA ILE A 35 34.13 -20.27 -17.79
C ILE A 35 35.14 -21.11 -18.57
N THR A 36 36.38 -21.16 -18.11
CA THR A 36 37.45 -21.93 -18.69
C THR A 36 37.85 -23.05 -17.75
N ASN A 37 37.82 -24.28 -18.24
CA ASN A 37 38.29 -25.46 -17.52
C ASN A 37 39.57 -25.99 -18.14
N ASN A 38 40.62 -26.09 -17.34
CA ASN A 38 41.95 -26.54 -17.79
C ASN A 38 42.26 -27.90 -17.20
N VAL A 39 42.80 -28.81 -18.02
CA VAL A 39 43.30 -30.10 -17.59
C VAL A 39 44.80 -30.21 -17.89
N THR A 40 45.54 -30.78 -16.96
CA THR A 40 46.95 -31.11 -17.13
C THR A 40 47.15 -32.60 -16.91
N VAL A 41 47.73 -33.30 -17.89
CA VAL A 41 48.01 -34.73 -17.83
C VAL A 41 49.51 -34.92 -17.69
N ALA A 42 49.95 -35.37 -16.53
CA ALA A 42 51.36 -35.76 -16.30
C ALA A 42 51.54 -37.27 -16.53
N TYR A 43 52.55 -37.69 -17.26
CA TYR A 43 52.76 -39.09 -17.56
C TYR A 43 54.29 -39.46 -17.61
N ARG A 44 54.57 -40.75 -17.65
CA ARG A 44 55.94 -41.30 -17.75
C ARG A 44 55.96 -42.33 -18.85
N VAL A 45 57.13 -42.44 -19.51
CA VAL A 45 57.47 -43.51 -20.49
C VAL A 45 58.69 -44.19 -20.00
N GLY A 46 58.67 -45.51 -19.79
CA GLY A 46 59.79 -46.28 -19.27
C GLY A 46 60.33 -45.78 -17.93
N GLY A 47 59.47 -45.16 -17.07
CA GLY A 47 59.87 -44.58 -15.79
C GLY A 47 60.35 -43.12 -15.88
N VAL A 48 60.54 -42.57 -17.09
CA VAL A 48 61.06 -41.21 -17.33
C VAL A 48 59.82 -40.23 -17.40
N ILE A 49 59.91 -39.15 -16.65
CA ILE A 49 58.88 -38.08 -16.67
C ILE A 49 58.88 -37.46 -18.06
N GLN A 50 57.69 -37.30 -18.62
CA GLN A 50 57.44 -36.59 -19.88
C GLN A 50 56.87 -35.18 -19.60
N SER A 51 56.99 -34.30 -20.62
CA SER A 51 56.37 -33.00 -20.55
C SER A 51 54.85 -33.16 -20.38
N PRO A 52 54.20 -32.44 -19.44
CA PRO A 52 52.72 -32.50 -19.26
C PRO A 52 51.98 -32.08 -20.54
N LEU A 53 50.88 -32.75 -20.80
CA LEU A 53 49.93 -32.34 -21.82
C LEU A 53 48.87 -31.46 -21.15
N THR A 54 48.51 -30.39 -21.82
CA THR A 54 47.45 -29.49 -21.35
C THR A 54 46.34 -29.41 -22.39
N ALA A 55 45.10 -29.36 -21.92
CA ALA A 55 43.95 -29.05 -22.75
C ALA A 55 43.02 -28.11 -21.97
N SER A 56 42.26 -27.32 -22.70
CA SER A 56 41.25 -26.41 -22.10
C SER A 56 39.97 -26.46 -22.89
N ASP A 57 38.86 -26.26 -22.19
CA ASP A 57 37.54 -26.07 -22.75
C ASP A 57 36.93 -24.82 -22.16
N THR A 58 36.12 -24.12 -22.95
CA THR A 58 35.46 -22.84 -22.54
C THR A 58 33.99 -22.83 -22.95
N PHE A 59 33.17 -22.30 -22.10
CA PHE A 59 31.77 -21.99 -22.42
C PHE A 59 31.34 -20.66 -21.80
N THR A 60 30.27 -20.07 -22.33
CA THR A 60 29.71 -18.82 -21.84
C THR A 60 28.42 -19.10 -21.05
N VAL A 61 28.25 -18.41 -19.94
CA VAL A 61 27.05 -18.53 -19.08
C VAL A 61 25.89 -17.83 -19.74
N ASP A 62 24.77 -18.54 -19.88
CA ASP A 62 23.55 -18.05 -20.45
C ASP A 62 22.79 -17.09 -19.50
N ARG A 63 21.92 -16.30 -20.07
CA ARG A 63 21.02 -15.39 -19.32
C ARG A 63 19.78 -16.14 -18.86
N LYS A 64 19.61 -16.23 -17.55
CA LYS A 64 18.36 -16.64 -16.91
C LYS A 64 17.57 -15.40 -16.54
N VAL A 65 16.41 -15.21 -17.11
CA VAL A 65 15.46 -14.12 -16.76
C VAL A 65 14.43 -14.66 -15.78
N ASN A 66 14.32 -14.00 -14.63
CA ASN A 66 13.32 -14.32 -13.61
C ASN A 66 12.95 -13.03 -12.89
N LEU A 67 11.74 -12.59 -13.08
CA LEU A 67 11.18 -11.40 -12.45
C LEU A 67 10.00 -11.81 -11.57
N THR A 68 9.81 -11.13 -10.46
CA THR A 68 8.60 -11.29 -9.62
C THR A 68 7.99 -9.95 -9.29
N VAL A 69 6.67 -9.91 -9.29
CA VAL A 69 5.83 -8.82 -8.82
C VAL A 69 4.96 -9.35 -7.69
N VAL A 70 5.02 -8.72 -6.52
CA VAL A 70 4.27 -9.14 -5.34
C VAL A 70 3.55 -7.93 -4.77
N GLU A 71 2.29 -8.10 -4.39
CA GLU A 71 1.54 -7.09 -3.62
C GLU A 71 2.15 -6.98 -2.22
N GLU A 72 2.28 -5.75 -1.72
CA GLU A 72 2.83 -5.48 -0.40
C GLU A 72 1.71 -5.18 0.60
N GLY A 73 1.38 -6.14 1.39
CA GLY A 73 0.30 -6.09 2.37
C GLY A 73 -0.56 -7.35 2.26
N SER A 74 -1.64 -7.39 2.94
CA SER A 74 -2.61 -8.49 2.86
C SER A 74 -4.04 -7.99 3.04
N ALA A 75 -4.20 -6.69 3.28
CA ALA A 75 -5.49 -6.05 3.49
C ALA A 75 -5.80 -5.11 2.34
N THR A 76 -7.04 -5.14 1.87
CA THR A 76 -7.53 -4.18 0.87
C THR A 76 -7.37 -2.75 1.36
N THR A 77 -6.98 -1.84 0.46
CA THR A 77 -6.88 -0.42 0.77
C THR A 77 -8.27 0.20 0.90
N GLN A 78 -8.57 0.74 2.09
CA GLN A 78 -9.85 1.42 2.32
C GLN A 78 -9.83 2.83 1.75
N VAL A 79 -10.83 3.17 0.94
CA VAL A 79 -10.93 4.43 0.21
C VAL A 79 -12.33 5.04 0.27
N SER A 80 -12.43 6.35 0.04
CA SER A 80 -13.73 7.04 -0.08
C SER A 80 -14.11 7.22 -1.55
N PRO A 81 -15.42 7.29 -1.88
CA PRO A 81 -15.86 7.67 -3.22
C PRO A 81 -15.28 9.02 -3.64
N GLY A 82 -14.75 9.09 -4.86
CA GLY A 82 -14.12 10.30 -5.39
C GLY A 82 -12.75 10.62 -4.80
N GLN A 83 -12.16 9.73 -4.02
CA GLN A 83 -10.78 9.89 -3.57
C GLN A 83 -9.85 9.86 -4.77
N THR A 84 -8.93 10.84 -4.84
CA THR A 84 -7.88 10.90 -5.87
C THR A 84 -6.57 10.39 -5.31
N ALA A 85 -5.72 9.87 -6.19
CA ALA A 85 -4.39 9.37 -5.85
C ALA A 85 -4.40 8.37 -4.69
N ALA A 86 -5.37 7.45 -4.67
CA ALA A 86 -5.38 6.34 -3.72
C ALA A 86 -4.19 5.41 -4.00
N VAL A 87 -3.42 5.07 -2.97
CA VAL A 87 -2.12 4.40 -3.10
C VAL A 87 -2.25 2.91 -2.78
N THR A 88 -1.68 2.06 -3.63
CA THR A 88 -1.35 0.66 -3.35
C THR A 88 0.13 0.42 -3.56
N SER A 89 0.70 -0.60 -2.92
CA SER A 89 2.13 -0.85 -2.88
C SER A 89 2.48 -2.23 -3.41
N PHE A 90 3.54 -2.30 -4.23
CA PHE A 90 4.04 -3.55 -4.81
C PHE A 90 5.56 -3.64 -4.67
N LEU A 91 6.05 -4.86 -4.53
CA LEU A 91 7.47 -5.18 -4.51
C LEU A 91 7.86 -5.92 -5.79
N ILE A 92 8.88 -5.42 -6.47
CA ILE A 92 9.39 -6.00 -7.71
C ILE A 92 10.80 -6.51 -7.47
N SER A 93 11.10 -7.72 -7.94
CA SER A 93 12.43 -8.31 -7.81
C SER A 93 12.94 -8.80 -9.14
N ASN A 94 14.19 -8.47 -9.46
CA ASN A 94 14.96 -9.08 -10.54
C ASN A 94 15.78 -10.24 -9.98
N LEU A 95 15.29 -11.47 -10.12
CA LEU A 95 15.98 -12.70 -9.72
C LEU A 95 16.80 -13.32 -10.86
N SER A 96 17.05 -12.55 -11.92
CA SER A 96 17.87 -12.93 -13.06
C SER A 96 19.36 -12.87 -12.70
N ASN A 97 20.20 -13.54 -13.53
CA ASN A 97 21.65 -13.40 -13.45
C ASN A 97 22.22 -12.30 -14.37
N ALA A 98 21.38 -11.33 -14.73
CA ALA A 98 21.76 -10.15 -15.50
C ALA A 98 20.90 -8.93 -15.07
N PRO A 99 21.41 -7.70 -15.23
CA PRO A 99 20.57 -6.53 -15.13
C PRO A 99 19.49 -6.55 -16.21
N ILE A 100 18.28 -6.10 -15.86
CA ILE A 100 17.16 -5.93 -16.79
C ILE A 100 16.46 -4.60 -16.54
N ASP A 101 15.84 -4.05 -17.57
CA ASP A 101 14.79 -3.06 -17.37
C ASP A 101 13.47 -3.79 -17.13
N ILE A 102 12.56 -3.19 -16.37
CA ILE A 102 11.24 -3.78 -16.10
C ILE A 102 10.19 -2.76 -16.49
N ALA A 103 9.54 -2.98 -17.63
CA ALA A 103 8.40 -2.17 -18.05
C ALA A 103 7.21 -2.41 -17.12
N LEU A 104 6.51 -1.34 -16.71
CA LEU A 104 5.42 -1.39 -15.75
C LEU A 104 4.11 -0.93 -16.37
N ALA A 105 3.03 -1.68 -16.11
CA ALA A 105 1.69 -1.31 -16.54
C ALA A 105 0.67 -1.64 -15.43
N ALA A 106 -0.16 -0.65 -15.08
CA ALA A 106 -1.30 -0.84 -14.18
C ALA A 106 -2.60 -0.91 -14.99
N SER A 107 -3.52 -1.78 -14.56
CA SER A 107 -4.81 -1.97 -15.22
C SER A 107 -5.90 -2.38 -14.23
N ASN A 108 -7.17 -2.09 -14.58
CA ASN A 108 -8.32 -2.62 -13.86
C ASN A 108 -8.52 -4.10 -14.18
N LEU A 109 -9.11 -4.83 -13.25
CA LEU A 109 -9.63 -6.19 -13.49
C LEU A 109 -11.09 -6.13 -13.93
N ALA A 110 -11.52 -7.10 -14.74
CA ALA A 110 -12.84 -7.09 -15.37
C ALA A 110 -13.96 -7.71 -14.53
N SER A 111 -13.67 -8.23 -13.34
CA SER A 111 -14.60 -9.04 -12.53
C SER A 111 -14.91 -8.44 -11.17
N ASP A 112 -14.77 -7.13 -11.01
CA ASP A 112 -15.05 -6.38 -9.78
C ASP A 112 -16.24 -5.40 -9.96
N ASP A 113 -16.53 -4.60 -8.91
CA ASP A 113 -17.72 -3.74 -8.90
C ASP A 113 -17.52 -2.42 -9.66
N LEU A 114 -16.28 -1.95 -9.79
CA LEU A 114 -15.96 -0.64 -10.39
C LEU A 114 -14.55 -0.60 -10.94
N ASN A 115 -14.34 0.32 -11.87
CA ASN A 115 -13.02 0.65 -12.40
C ASN A 115 -12.51 1.96 -11.79
N VAL A 116 -11.21 2.01 -11.50
CA VAL A 116 -10.47 3.22 -11.17
C VAL A 116 -9.89 3.86 -12.43
N SER A 117 -9.43 5.09 -12.33
CA SER A 117 -8.87 5.86 -13.45
C SER A 117 -7.56 6.54 -13.07
N ASN A 118 -6.91 7.19 -14.05
CA ASN A 118 -5.70 7.99 -13.85
C ASN A 118 -4.55 7.24 -13.15
N PHE A 119 -4.27 6.02 -13.60
CA PHE A 119 -3.15 5.26 -13.07
C PHE A 119 -1.83 6.01 -13.20
N GLN A 120 -1.10 6.10 -12.10
CA GLN A 120 0.28 6.59 -12.04
C GLN A 120 1.12 5.62 -11.24
N ILE A 121 2.34 5.35 -11.70
CA ILE A 121 3.25 4.43 -11.01
C ILE A 121 4.47 5.23 -10.56
N TYR A 122 4.81 5.14 -9.27
CA TYR A 122 5.96 5.81 -8.68
C TYR A 122 6.93 4.82 -8.09
N ALA A 123 8.23 5.03 -8.27
CA ALA A 123 9.27 4.29 -7.57
C ALA A 123 9.55 4.95 -6.22
N ASP A 124 9.65 4.15 -5.15
CA ASP A 124 10.08 4.59 -3.82
C ASP A 124 11.58 4.89 -3.86
N THR A 125 11.94 6.15 -4.10
CA THR A 125 13.33 6.56 -4.29
C THR A 125 14.07 6.84 -2.99
N ASN A 126 13.36 7.12 -1.91
CA ASN A 126 13.92 7.35 -0.58
C ASN A 126 13.89 6.11 0.33
N ASN A 127 13.26 5.02 -0.12
CA ASN A 127 13.09 3.75 0.59
C ASN A 127 12.46 3.90 1.98
N ASP A 128 11.50 4.84 2.14
CA ASP A 128 10.80 5.05 3.41
C ASP A 128 9.53 4.18 3.55
N GLY A 129 9.11 3.50 2.47
CA GLY A 129 7.97 2.61 2.45
C GLY A 129 6.62 3.31 2.33
N SER A 130 6.62 4.61 2.03
CA SER A 130 5.40 5.41 1.94
C SER A 130 5.47 6.34 0.74
N TYR A 131 4.38 6.43 -0.03
CA TYR A 131 4.35 7.39 -1.14
C TYR A 131 4.46 8.83 -0.65
N THR A 132 5.45 9.56 -1.15
CA THR A 132 5.67 10.97 -0.86
C THR A 132 5.72 11.79 -2.14
N ALA A 133 4.65 12.58 -2.39
CA ALA A 133 4.56 13.44 -3.57
C ALA A 133 5.75 14.41 -3.67
N GLY A 134 6.39 14.48 -4.85
CA GLY A 134 7.54 15.33 -5.12
C GLY A 134 8.89 14.74 -4.65
N THR A 135 8.89 13.62 -3.93
CA THR A 135 10.09 12.85 -3.56
C THR A 135 10.18 11.59 -4.42
N ASP A 136 9.10 10.81 -4.48
CA ASP A 136 9.05 9.61 -5.30
C ASP A 136 8.95 9.95 -6.78
N GLN A 137 9.57 9.14 -7.60
CA GLN A 137 9.71 9.40 -9.02
C GLN A 137 8.60 8.70 -9.82
N LEU A 138 7.87 9.47 -10.63
CA LEU A 138 6.93 8.92 -11.62
C LEU A 138 7.71 8.11 -12.67
N VAL A 139 7.30 6.86 -12.86
CA VAL A 139 7.98 5.92 -13.76
C VAL A 139 6.98 5.15 -14.62
N THR A 140 7.43 4.72 -15.81
CA THR A 140 6.75 3.72 -16.65
C THR A 140 7.55 2.42 -16.74
N TYR A 141 8.74 2.41 -16.20
CA TYR A 141 9.62 1.26 -16.08
C TYR A 141 10.65 1.49 -14.98
N LEU A 142 11.24 0.42 -14.47
CA LEU A 142 12.42 0.44 -13.62
C LEU A 142 13.65 0.28 -14.49
N ASP A 143 14.58 1.22 -14.40
CA ASP A 143 15.80 1.31 -15.22
C ASP A 143 16.92 0.49 -14.58
N GLN A 144 17.58 -0.36 -15.38
CA GLN A 144 18.80 -1.09 -15.04
C GLN A 144 18.74 -1.79 -13.67
N VAL A 145 17.66 -2.50 -13.38
CA VAL A 145 17.53 -3.26 -12.13
C VAL A 145 18.59 -4.35 -12.10
N GLY A 146 19.53 -4.23 -11.17
CA GLY A 146 20.68 -5.15 -11.07
C GLY A 146 20.28 -6.61 -10.91
N ALA A 147 21.18 -7.53 -11.30
CA ALA A 147 21.00 -8.96 -11.04
C ALA A 147 20.77 -9.21 -9.54
N GLU A 148 19.84 -10.14 -9.21
CA GLU A 148 19.50 -10.53 -7.84
C GLU A 148 19.04 -9.38 -6.92
N THR A 149 18.60 -8.26 -7.51
CA THR A 149 17.98 -7.16 -6.76
C THR A 149 16.56 -7.54 -6.34
N THR A 150 16.27 -7.44 -5.05
CA THR A 150 14.98 -7.80 -4.47
C THR A 150 14.27 -6.61 -3.88
N ASN A 151 12.93 -6.68 -3.88
CA ASN A 151 12.05 -5.76 -3.15
C ASN A 151 12.21 -4.28 -3.54
N VAL A 152 12.35 -3.99 -4.84
CA VAL A 152 12.21 -2.63 -5.35
C VAL A 152 10.73 -2.25 -5.21
N ARG A 153 10.45 -1.29 -4.33
CA ARG A 153 9.07 -0.86 -4.08
C ARG A 153 8.60 0.12 -5.13
N VAL A 154 7.35 -0.09 -5.56
CA VAL A 154 6.63 0.87 -6.40
C VAL A 154 5.23 1.09 -5.83
N PHE A 155 4.73 2.31 -6.00
CA PHE A 155 3.37 2.70 -5.64
C PHE A 155 2.53 2.85 -6.89
N VAL A 156 1.34 2.29 -6.89
CA VAL A 156 0.32 2.52 -7.91
C VAL A 156 -0.73 3.44 -7.32
N LEU A 157 -0.90 4.61 -7.95
CA LEU A 157 -1.91 5.60 -7.59
C LEU A 157 -3.06 5.52 -8.59
N ALA A 158 -4.28 5.67 -8.09
CA ALA A 158 -5.48 5.70 -8.94
C ALA A 158 -6.56 6.59 -8.34
N ASP A 159 -7.47 7.07 -9.18
CA ASP A 159 -8.62 7.87 -8.79
C ASP A 159 -9.89 7.01 -8.75
N LEU A 160 -10.62 7.09 -7.63
CA LEU A 160 -11.88 6.40 -7.40
C LEU A 160 -13.06 7.24 -7.95
N PRO A 161 -14.08 6.63 -8.57
CA PRO A 161 -15.27 7.34 -9.03
C PRO A 161 -16.15 7.80 -7.86
N LEU A 162 -16.88 8.89 -8.08
CA LEU A 162 -17.92 9.37 -7.16
C LEU A 162 -19.17 8.46 -7.19
N GLY A 163 -20.03 8.60 -6.15
CA GLY A 163 -21.36 7.97 -6.13
C GLY A 163 -21.35 6.46 -5.92
N ARG A 164 -20.27 5.93 -5.34
CA ARG A 164 -20.13 4.50 -5.04
C ARG A 164 -20.66 4.16 -3.65
N ALA A 165 -21.07 2.90 -3.46
CA ALA A 165 -21.58 2.40 -2.18
C ALA A 165 -20.48 1.80 -1.31
N THR A 166 -20.72 1.70 0.00
CA THR A 166 -19.84 0.97 0.92
C THR A 166 -19.73 -0.49 0.51
N ASP A 167 -18.55 -1.08 0.74
CA ASP A 167 -18.17 -2.46 0.43
C ASP A 167 -18.04 -2.80 -1.07
N GLU A 168 -18.24 -1.85 -1.98
CA GLU A 168 -17.85 -2.04 -3.39
C GLU A 168 -16.32 -2.13 -3.51
N VAL A 169 -15.87 -3.01 -4.39
CA VAL A 169 -14.44 -3.32 -4.58
C VAL A 169 -13.98 -2.94 -5.98
N ALA A 170 -12.84 -2.26 -6.05
CA ALA A 170 -12.07 -2.05 -7.28
C ALA A 170 -10.77 -2.84 -7.21
N SER A 171 -10.58 -3.78 -8.10
CA SER A 171 -9.35 -4.57 -8.17
C SER A 171 -8.45 -4.08 -9.31
N ILE A 172 -7.17 -3.95 -9.01
CA ILE A 172 -6.15 -3.54 -9.96
C ILE A 172 -5.06 -4.60 -10.10
N ARG A 173 -4.37 -4.54 -11.21
CA ARG A 173 -3.20 -5.38 -11.49
C ARG A 173 -2.02 -4.49 -11.85
N LEU A 174 -0.87 -4.74 -11.23
CA LEU A 174 0.42 -4.26 -11.71
C LEU A 174 1.12 -5.40 -12.44
N THR A 175 1.51 -5.15 -13.69
CA THR A 175 2.27 -6.08 -14.53
C THR A 175 3.67 -5.54 -14.74
N GLY A 176 4.67 -6.38 -14.53
CA GLY A 176 6.07 -6.16 -14.89
C GLY A 176 6.44 -7.01 -16.10
N THR A 177 7.14 -6.43 -17.07
CA THR A 177 7.65 -7.13 -18.27
C THR A 177 9.14 -6.91 -18.37
N ALA A 178 9.91 -8.00 -18.48
CA ALA A 178 11.36 -7.94 -18.61
C ALA A 178 11.78 -7.37 -19.96
N ALA A 179 12.66 -6.38 -19.93
CA ALA A 179 13.22 -5.71 -21.10
C ALA A 179 14.74 -5.65 -21.01
N GLU A 180 15.40 -5.47 -22.16
CA GLU A 180 16.85 -5.35 -22.25
C GLU A 180 17.34 -4.13 -21.48
N SER A 181 18.31 -4.33 -20.60
CA SER A 181 19.00 -3.23 -19.93
C SER A 181 20.04 -2.65 -20.89
N THR A 182 19.73 -1.48 -21.48
CA THR A 182 20.57 -0.82 -22.46
C THR A 182 21.27 0.41 -21.85
N ALA A 183 21.03 1.60 -22.37
CA ALA A 183 21.55 2.84 -21.83
C ALA A 183 20.66 3.36 -20.70
N ALA A 184 21.25 3.89 -19.64
CA ALA A 184 20.53 4.49 -18.54
C ALA A 184 19.51 5.54 -19.02
N GLY A 185 18.30 5.50 -18.48
CA GLY A 185 17.19 6.38 -18.86
C GLY A 185 16.48 6.01 -20.16
N THR A 186 16.73 4.81 -20.72
CA THR A 186 16.09 4.34 -21.94
C THR A 186 15.60 2.91 -21.79
N LEU A 187 14.30 2.71 -21.82
CA LEU A 187 13.70 1.38 -21.80
C LEU A 187 14.15 0.56 -23.02
N GLY A 188 14.72 -0.60 -22.81
CA GLY A 188 15.12 -1.53 -23.85
C GLY A 188 13.94 -2.26 -24.50
N ALA A 189 14.25 -3.05 -25.53
CA ALA A 189 13.27 -3.94 -26.14
C ALA A 189 12.85 -5.06 -25.18
N VAL A 190 11.62 -5.53 -25.30
CA VAL A 190 11.16 -6.72 -24.53
C VAL A 190 12.10 -7.90 -24.81
N ILE A 191 12.56 -8.55 -23.75
CA ILE A 191 13.45 -9.71 -23.86
C ILE A 191 12.68 -10.86 -24.51
N ALA A 192 13.32 -11.58 -25.42
CA ALA A 192 12.80 -12.78 -26.05
C ALA A 192 13.64 -14.00 -25.66
N GLN A 193 12.98 -15.13 -25.44
CA GLN A 193 13.65 -16.40 -25.20
C GLN A 193 14.39 -16.87 -26.44
N THR A 194 15.62 -17.37 -26.28
CA THR A 194 16.36 -18.04 -27.35
C THR A 194 15.75 -19.41 -27.62
N ALA A 195 15.34 -19.64 -28.85
CA ALA A 195 14.74 -20.92 -29.26
C ALA A 195 15.80 -21.93 -29.69
N GLY A 196 15.55 -23.22 -29.45
CA GLY A 196 16.38 -24.31 -29.93
C GLY A 196 17.44 -24.80 -28.92
N ALA A 197 18.51 -25.44 -29.46
CA ALA A 197 19.60 -25.95 -28.64
C ALA A 197 20.57 -24.83 -28.27
N ASN A 198 21.34 -25.07 -27.20
CA ASN A 198 22.37 -24.14 -26.72
C ASN A 198 23.33 -23.70 -27.85
N THR A 199 23.55 -22.40 -27.93
CA THR A 199 24.46 -21.79 -28.92
C THR A 199 25.82 -21.46 -28.29
N ALA A 200 26.79 -21.00 -29.09
CA ALA A 200 28.09 -20.56 -28.58
C ALA A 200 28.03 -19.14 -27.97
N GLY A 201 26.92 -18.42 -28.14
CA GLY A 201 26.71 -17.09 -27.58
C GLY A 201 26.04 -17.14 -26.22
N VAL A 202 25.47 -16.01 -25.79
CA VAL A 202 24.62 -15.93 -24.60
C VAL A 202 23.18 -16.18 -25.03
N ASP A 203 22.64 -17.34 -24.67
CA ASP A 203 21.23 -17.64 -24.85
C ASP A 203 20.41 -17.06 -23.71
N THR A 204 19.13 -16.83 -23.94
CA THR A 204 18.18 -16.35 -22.94
C THR A 204 17.15 -17.42 -22.62
N VAL A 205 17.00 -17.74 -21.32
CA VAL A 205 16.01 -18.66 -20.80
C VAL A 205 15.15 -17.94 -19.76
N PHE A 206 13.84 -18.04 -19.86
CA PHE A 206 12.93 -17.57 -18.85
C PHE A 206 12.74 -18.61 -17.75
N ALA A 207 12.75 -18.14 -16.50
CA ALA A 207 12.60 -18.96 -15.29
C ALA A 207 11.53 -18.39 -14.34
N ASP A 208 10.73 -17.44 -14.83
CA ASP A 208 9.59 -16.91 -14.11
C ASP A 208 8.54 -18.00 -13.89
N SER A 209 7.82 -17.91 -12.77
CA SER A 209 6.84 -18.92 -12.37
C SER A 209 5.45 -18.60 -12.91
N ASN A 210 4.52 -19.56 -12.82
CA ASN A 210 3.11 -19.36 -13.09
C ASN A 210 2.31 -19.03 -11.80
N ALA A 211 2.95 -18.41 -10.81
CA ALA A 211 2.25 -17.93 -9.62
C ALA A 211 1.16 -16.92 -10.01
N ASN A 212 0.11 -16.83 -9.21
CA ASN A 212 -1.00 -15.89 -9.39
C ASN A 212 -1.78 -16.01 -10.73
N GLY A 213 -1.63 -17.13 -11.46
CA GLY A 213 -2.27 -17.33 -12.77
C GLY A 213 -1.49 -16.72 -13.93
N ASN A 214 -0.24 -16.35 -13.72
CA ASN A 214 0.70 -15.93 -14.75
C ASN A 214 1.07 -17.10 -15.70
N VAL A 215 1.59 -16.79 -16.88
CA VAL A 215 2.16 -17.79 -17.80
C VAL A 215 3.63 -17.96 -17.45
N ALA A 216 4.03 -19.18 -17.11
CA ALA A 216 5.43 -19.46 -16.82
C ALA A 216 6.31 -19.33 -18.07
N GLY A 217 7.49 -18.73 -17.91
CA GLY A 217 8.51 -18.70 -18.96
C GLY A 217 8.23 -17.70 -20.08
N ASP A 218 7.57 -16.59 -19.81
CA ASP A 218 7.30 -15.53 -20.79
C ASP A 218 7.99 -14.18 -20.46
N GLY A 219 8.68 -14.10 -19.33
CA GLY A 219 9.36 -12.87 -18.87
C GLY A 219 8.43 -11.80 -18.34
N ILE A 220 7.18 -12.20 -17.98
CA ILE A 220 6.17 -11.32 -17.43
C ILE A 220 5.75 -11.86 -16.06
N ASP A 221 5.53 -10.99 -15.11
CA ASP A 221 4.86 -11.34 -13.86
C ASP A 221 3.92 -10.22 -13.43
N PHE A 222 2.92 -10.54 -12.60
CA PHE A 222 1.97 -9.57 -12.10
C PHE A 222 1.49 -9.90 -10.70
N ALA A 223 1.06 -8.86 -9.99
CA ALA A 223 0.30 -9.00 -8.76
C ALA A 223 -0.97 -8.15 -8.83
N GLN A 224 -1.91 -8.46 -7.95
CA GLN A 224 -3.21 -7.80 -7.84
C GLN A 224 -3.36 -7.23 -6.44
N ASP A 225 -4.03 -6.09 -6.36
CA ASP A 225 -4.47 -5.48 -5.12
C ASP A 225 -5.87 -4.89 -5.31
N SER A 226 -6.54 -4.50 -4.24
CA SER A 226 -7.90 -3.97 -4.32
C SER A 226 -8.14 -2.82 -3.36
N TYR A 227 -9.02 -1.92 -3.81
CA TYR A 227 -9.61 -0.86 -3.01
C TYR A 227 -11.00 -1.28 -2.55
N THR A 228 -11.33 -1.07 -1.27
CA THR A 228 -12.68 -1.23 -0.75
C THR A 228 -13.25 0.13 -0.40
N ILE A 229 -14.41 0.43 -0.99
CA ILE A 229 -15.10 1.70 -0.76
C ILE A 229 -15.72 1.74 0.65
N LEU A 230 -15.41 2.81 1.40
CA LEU A 230 -16.11 3.15 2.63
C LEU A 230 -16.79 4.50 2.47
N THR A 231 -18.09 4.55 2.73
CA THR A 231 -18.88 5.80 2.68
C THR A 231 -19.28 6.26 4.06
N ALA A 232 -19.51 7.57 4.20
CA ALA A 232 -20.26 8.13 5.32
C ALA A 232 -21.75 8.12 4.99
N ALA A 233 -22.58 7.52 5.85
CA ALA A 233 -24.04 7.56 5.74
C ALA A 233 -24.60 8.41 6.87
N LEU A 234 -24.99 9.66 6.58
CA LEU A 234 -25.49 10.60 7.57
C LEU A 234 -27.01 10.63 7.58
N THR A 235 -27.57 10.75 8.79
CA THR A 235 -28.96 11.13 9.03
C THR A 235 -29.01 12.35 9.93
N ALA A 236 -29.95 13.25 9.68
CA ALA A 236 -30.18 14.44 10.52
C ALA A 236 -31.56 14.41 11.11
N LEU A 237 -31.68 14.70 12.41
CA LEU A 237 -32.90 14.85 13.13
C LEU A 237 -32.92 16.22 13.80
N LYS A 238 -33.96 17.01 13.54
CA LYS A 238 -34.24 18.27 14.25
C LYS A 238 -35.35 18.06 15.23
N SER A 239 -35.14 18.48 16.47
CA SER A 239 -36.14 18.47 17.52
C SER A 239 -36.15 19.79 18.30
N SER A 240 -37.22 20.07 19.00
CA SER A 240 -37.34 21.24 19.88
C SER A 240 -37.91 20.85 21.23
N ARG A 241 -37.49 21.58 22.26
CA ARG A 241 -38.11 21.50 23.59
C ARG A 241 -38.26 22.88 24.18
N ILE A 242 -39.32 23.05 24.96
CA ILE A 242 -39.49 24.28 25.72
C ILE A 242 -38.57 24.26 26.96
N VAL A 243 -37.92 25.37 27.24
CA VAL A 243 -37.01 25.55 28.38
C VAL A 243 -37.70 26.29 29.51
N SER A 244 -38.38 27.37 29.16
CA SER A 244 -39.12 28.21 30.13
C SER A 244 -40.19 29.06 29.42
N ASP A 245 -41.17 29.53 30.16
CA ASP A 245 -42.13 30.53 29.68
C ASP A 245 -42.32 31.69 30.69
N PRO A 246 -42.88 32.84 30.27
CA PRO A 246 -43.01 33.99 31.12
C PRO A 246 -43.97 33.83 32.31
N LEU A 247 -44.89 32.85 32.27
CA LEU A 247 -45.92 32.64 33.29
C LEU A 247 -45.52 31.55 34.30
N ASN A 248 -45.00 30.43 33.82
CA ASN A 248 -44.70 29.26 34.64
C ASN A 248 -43.19 29.08 34.92
N GLY A 249 -42.34 29.92 34.32
CA GLY A 249 -40.89 29.78 34.43
C GLY A 249 -40.44 28.44 33.82
N THR A 250 -39.71 27.64 34.59
CA THR A 250 -39.25 26.31 34.19
C THR A 250 -40.17 25.17 34.66
N THR A 251 -41.25 25.48 35.39
CA THR A 251 -42.20 24.48 35.92
C THR A 251 -43.37 24.35 34.94
N ASP A 252 -43.49 23.20 34.28
CA ASP A 252 -44.53 22.91 33.29
C ASP A 252 -44.70 24.02 32.20
N PRO A 253 -43.61 24.51 31.58
CA PRO A 253 -43.65 25.64 30.66
C PRO A 253 -44.49 25.34 29.41
N LYS A 254 -45.05 26.39 28.80
CA LYS A 254 -45.92 26.34 27.61
C LYS A 254 -45.29 27.15 26.47
N MET A 255 -45.49 26.70 25.23
CA MET A 255 -45.02 27.40 24.01
C MET A 255 -45.88 28.60 23.69
N ILE A 256 -45.79 29.66 24.50
CA ILE A 256 -46.49 30.93 24.35
C ILE A 256 -45.52 32.05 23.97
N PRO A 257 -45.97 33.20 23.44
CA PRO A 257 -45.11 34.35 23.22
C PRO A 257 -44.24 34.67 24.44
N GLY A 258 -42.96 34.91 24.21
CA GLY A 258 -41.95 35.10 25.26
C GLY A 258 -41.32 33.82 25.80
N ALA A 259 -41.79 32.65 25.41
CA ALA A 259 -41.20 31.38 25.84
C ALA A 259 -39.85 31.10 25.16
N THR A 260 -38.90 30.55 25.93
CA THR A 260 -37.61 30.06 25.41
C THR A 260 -37.72 28.63 24.93
N VAL A 261 -37.43 28.41 23.66
CA VAL A 261 -37.38 27.09 22.99
C VAL A 261 -35.94 26.74 22.62
N GLU A 262 -35.56 25.53 22.94
CA GLU A 262 -34.24 24.97 22.56
C GLU A 262 -34.41 24.06 21.35
N TYR A 263 -33.64 24.33 20.30
CA TYR A 263 -33.56 23.50 19.11
C TYR A 263 -32.31 22.63 19.18
N CYS A 264 -32.51 21.35 18.89
CA CYS A 264 -31.46 20.32 18.79
C CYS A 264 -31.44 19.77 17.37
N ILE A 265 -30.30 19.86 16.70
CA ILE A 265 -30.02 19.20 15.44
C ILE A 265 -29.01 18.10 15.72
N ALA A 266 -29.45 16.85 15.64
CA ALA A 266 -28.61 15.67 15.84
C ALA A 266 -28.24 15.07 14.48
N VAL A 267 -26.94 14.89 14.22
CA VAL A 267 -26.40 14.25 13.03
C VAL A 267 -25.77 12.95 13.45
N SER A 268 -26.28 11.83 12.92
CA SER A 268 -25.78 10.48 13.19
C SER A 268 -25.14 9.89 11.94
N SER A 269 -24.07 9.12 12.10
CA SER A 269 -23.43 8.36 11.03
C SER A 269 -23.59 6.86 11.24
N SER A 270 -24.07 6.16 10.20
CA SER A 270 -24.12 4.69 10.14
C SER A 270 -23.19 4.11 9.05
N GLY A 271 -22.45 4.96 8.32
CA GLY A 271 -21.50 4.53 7.31
C GLY A 271 -20.19 3.98 7.87
N GLY A 272 -19.35 3.37 7.02
CA GLY A 272 -18.05 2.84 7.40
C GLY A 272 -16.94 3.90 7.53
N ALA A 273 -17.08 5.03 6.82
CA ALA A 273 -16.13 6.14 6.88
C ALA A 273 -16.65 7.29 7.77
N PRO A 274 -15.77 8.06 8.42
CA PRO A 274 -16.15 9.29 9.10
C PRO A 274 -16.57 10.37 8.10
N ALA A 275 -17.68 11.09 8.40
CA ALA A 275 -17.97 12.34 7.72
C ALA A 275 -17.21 13.48 8.39
N THR A 276 -16.53 14.31 7.63
CA THR A 276 -15.75 15.44 8.13
C THR A 276 -16.32 16.77 7.65
N ALA A 277 -16.05 17.84 8.39
CA ALA A 277 -16.50 19.20 8.06
C ALA A 277 -18.02 19.29 7.78
N VAL A 278 -18.82 18.64 8.62
CA VAL A 278 -20.28 18.57 8.45
C VAL A 278 -20.89 19.93 8.75
N ALA A 279 -21.22 20.67 7.70
CA ALA A 279 -21.80 22.01 7.80
C ALA A 279 -23.30 21.94 8.05
N ILE A 280 -23.77 22.65 9.07
CA ILE A 280 -25.17 22.80 9.43
C ILE A 280 -25.59 24.24 9.15
N SER A 281 -26.76 24.42 8.53
CA SER A 281 -27.38 25.71 8.29
C SER A 281 -28.87 25.59 8.58
N ASP A 282 -29.41 26.46 9.45
CA ASP A 282 -30.80 26.46 9.90
C ASP A 282 -31.37 27.87 9.85
N THR A 283 -32.35 28.10 8.99
CA THR A 283 -33.04 29.36 8.88
C THR A 283 -34.15 29.44 9.95
N LEU A 284 -34.07 30.43 10.82
CA LEU A 284 -35.05 30.62 11.89
C LEU A 284 -36.39 31.16 11.33
N PRO A 285 -37.53 30.68 11.85
CA PRO A 285 -38.83 31.28 11.57
C PRO A 285 -38.90 32.74 12.03
N THR A 286 -39.59 33.57 11.30
CA THR A 286 -39.78 35.02 11.61
C THR A 286 -40.48 35.25 12.93
N GLU A 287 -41.22 34.27 13.42
CA GLU A 287 -41.94 34.24 14.69
C GLU A 287 -41.01 33.95 15.88
N THR A 288 -39.71 33.85 15.64
CA THR A 288 -38.73 33.56 16.70
C THR A 288 -37.54 34.51 16.65
N ALA A 289 -37.00 34.84 17.80
CA ALA A 289 -35.76 35.60 17.95
C ALA A 289 -34.66 34.73 18.55
N PHE A 290 -33.45 34.75 17.96
CA PHE A 290 -32.27 34.03 18.45
C PHE A 290 -31.86 34.54 19.85
N GLU A 291 -31.46 33.63 20.75
CA GLU A 291 -30.94 33.95 22.09
C GLU A 291 -29.40 34.01 22.10
N PRO A 292 -28.78 35.20 21.98
CA PRO A 292 -27.33 35.31 21.87
C PRO A 292 -26.56 34.87 23.12
N ALA A 293 -27.18 35.00 24.30
CA ALA A 293 -26.54 34.65 25.57
C ALA A 293 -26.27 33.14 25.71
N PHE A 294 -27.10 32.31 25.07
CA PHE A 294 -26.88 30.85 25.00
C PHE A 294 -25.82 30.48 23.94
N GLY A 295 -25.83 31.22 22.84
CA GLY A 295 -24.98 30.97 21.70
C GLY A 295 -25.40 29.76 20.86
N VAL A 296 -24.57 29.39 19.90
CA VAL A 296 -24.73 28.18 19.09
C VAL A 296 -23.64 27.17 19.50
N LYS A 297 -24.07 26.11 20.15
CA LYS A 297 -23.19 25.06 20.64
C LYS A 297 -23.07 23.98 19.58
N VAL A 298 -21.83 23.65 19.20
CA VAL A 298 -21.49 22.73 18.11
C VAL A 298 -20.67 21.56 18.65
N ASP A 299 -20.81 20.40 18.02
CA ASP A 299 -20.09 19.17 18.36
C ASP A 299 -20.45 18.63 19.76
N GLY A 300 -21.69 18.84 20.20
CA GLY A 300 -22.21 18.27 21.42
C GLY A 300 -22.60 16.79 21.28
N THR A 301 -23.02 16.20 22.39
CA THR A 301 -23.47 14.81 22.48
C THR A 301 -24.97 14.68 22.73
N VAL A 302 -25.49 13.45 22.70
CA VAL A 302 -26.86 13.12 23.07
C VAL A 302 -26.90 12.17 24.27
N THR A 303 -27.95 12.33 25.09
CA THR A 303 -28.34 11.32 26.09
C THR A 303 -29.78 10.89 25.79
N GLY A 304 -29.95 9.66 25.30
CA GLY A 304 -31.24 9.22 24.74
C GLY A 304 -31.60 10.07 23.51
N SER A 305 -32.76 10.79 23.59
CA SER A 305 -33.22 11.70 22.54
C SER A 305 -32.92 13.19 22.83
N THR A 306 -32.17 13.47 23.91
CA THR A 306 -31.91 14.86 24.36
C THR A 306 -30.49 15.28 24.00
N CYS A 307 -30.34 16.44 23.36
CA CYS A 307 -29.03 17.06 23.13
C CYS A 307 -28.48 17.61 24.45
N ASN A 308 -27.21 17.28 24.72
CA ASN A 308 -26.49 17.81 25.86
C ASN A 308 -25.93 19.23 25.52
N PRO A 309 -25.91 20.17 26.48
CA PRO A 309 -25.34 21.48 26.24
C PRO A 309 -23.80 21.50 26.41
N ASP A 310 -23.13 20.40 26.04
CA ASP A 310 -21.71 20.16 26.21
C ASP A 310 -20.85 20.54 24.98
N GLY A 311 -21.49 20.90 23.87
CA GLY A 311 -20.81 21.40 22.68
C GLY A 311 -20.11 22.75 22.90
N ALA A 312 -19.04 23.02 22.12
CA ALA A 312 -18.38 24.31 22.14
C ALA A 312 -19.27 25.40 21.55
N VAL A 313 -19.21 26.65 22.08
CA VAL A 313 -19.83 27.81 21.45
C VAL A 313 -19.01 28.25 20.26
N ALA A 314 -19.17 27.54 19.14
CA ALA A 314 -18.37 27.69 17.92
C ALA A 314 -19.20 27.94 16.67
N GLY A 315 -20.54 27.95 16.79
CA GLY A 315 -21.42 28.32 15.70
C GLY A 315 -21.76 29.84 15.70
N ALA A 316 -22.49 30.27 14.68
CA ALA A 316 -22.87 31.66 14.48
C ALA A 316 -24.34 31.79 14.18
N HIS A 317 -24.89 32.98 14.48
CA HIS A 317 -26.18 33.43 13.98
C HIS A 317 -25.99 34.76 13.23
N SER A 318 -26.47 34.81 11.99
CA SER A 318 -26.42 36.03 11.16
C SER A 318 -27.61 36.04 10.20
N ALA A 319 -28.26 37.20 10.03
CA ALA A 319 -29.36 37.39 9.09
C ALA A 319 -30.47 36.32 9.20
N GLY A 320 -30.81 35.90 10.42
CA GLY A 320 -31.86 34.89 10.66
C GLY A 320 -31.40 33.44 10.40
N VAL A 321 -30.13 33.19 10.15
CA VAL A 321 -29.58 31.85 9.93
C VAL A 321 -28.61 31.47 11.05
N VAL A 322 -28.85 30.32 11.66
CA VAL A 322 -27.93 29.66 12.58
C VAL A 322 -27.05 28.73 11.77
N SER A 323 -25.73 28.79 11.97
CA SER A 323 -24.76 27.95 11.30
C SER A 323 -23.72 27.38 12.25
N GLY A 324 -23.18 26.21 11.91
CA GLY A 324 -22.09 25.56 12.65
C GLY A 324 -21.48 24.45 11.83
N THR A 325 -20.23 24.09 12.13
CA THR A 325 -19.54 22.96 11.46
C THR A 325 -19.10 21.94 12.50
N ILE A 326 -19.63 20.73 12.42
CA ILE A 326 -19.19 19.61 13.23
C ILE A 326 -17.92 19.07 12.58
N PRO A 327 -16.76 19.00 13.31
CA PRO A 327 -15.50 18.60 12.73
C PRO A 327 -15.51 17.19 12.14
N SER A 328 -16.12 16.24 12.86
CA SER A 328 -16.22 14.85 12.42
C SER A 328 -17.39 14.12 13.09
N VAL A 329 -18.06 13.25 12.30
CA VAL A 329 -19.04 12.28 12.80
C VAL A 329 -18.60 10.90 12.34
N THR A 330 -18.02 10.11 13.25
CA THR A 330 -17.54 8.74 12.94
C THR A 330 -18.68 7.74 12.95
N ALA A 331 -18.45 6.55 12.40
CA ALA A 331 -19.43 5.46 12.36
C ALA A 331 -20.03 5.19 13.76
N GLY A 332 -21.33 5.08 13.82
CA GLY A 332 -22.07 4.83 15.07
C GLY A 332 -22.16 6.03 16.04
N GLN A 333 -21.57 7.19 15.70
CA GLN A 333 -21.65 8.39 16.53
C GLN A 333 -22.82 9.30 16.14
N THR A 334 -23.29 10.04 17.14
CA THR A 334 -24.20 11.19 16.98
C THR A 334 -23.53 12.43 17.55
N ARG A 335 -23.54 13.52 16.78
CA ARG A 335 -23.06 14.85 17.18
C ARG A 335 -24.17 15.86 17.00
N THR A 336 -24.13 16.95 17.77
CA THR A 336 -25.24 17.89 17.82
C THR A 336 -24.84 19.32 17.57
N VAL A 337 -25.81 20.10 17.04
CA VAL A 337 -25.86 21.56 17.12
C VAL A 337 -27.05 21.94 17.96
N LEU A 338 -26.80 22.76 19.00
CA LEU A 338 -27.82 23.18 20.00
C LEU A 338 -27.83 24.68 20.10
N PHE A 339 -29.03 25.27 20.03
CA PHE A 339 -29.22 26.72 20.20
C PHE A 339 -30.62 27.02 20.75
N ARG A 340 -30.83 28.27 21.14
CA ARG A 340 -32.13 28.71 21.71
C ARG A 340 -32.68 29.89 20.95
N VAL A 341 -34.03 29.97 20.99
CA VAL A 341 -34.83 31.08 20.47
C VAL A 341 -35.90 31.45 21.46
N THR A 342 -36.38 32.70 21.38
CA THR A 342 -37.59 33.17 22.06
C THR A 342 -38.71 33.26 21.04
N ILE A 343 -39.92 32.84 21.39
CA ILE A 343 -41.13 33.01 20.58
C ILE A 343 -41.53 34.49 20.65
N ASN A 344 -41.76 35.15 19.51
CA ASN A 344 -42.17 36.57 19.42
C ASN A 344 -43.63 36.79 19.89
#